data_76642c9676afd66e284b82353e9c2f2b
#
_entry.id   76642c9676afd66e284b82353e9c2f2b
#
_cell.length_a   1.000
_cell.length_b   1.000
_cell.length_c   1.000
_cell.angle_alpha   90.00
_cell.angle_beta   90.00
_cell.angle_gamma   90.00
#
_symmetry.space_group_name_H-M   'P 1'
#
loop_
_entity.id
_entity.type
_entity.pdbx_description
1 polymer ?
#
loop_
_entity_poly.entity_id
_entity_poly.type
_entity_poly.pdbx_seq_one_letter_code
_entity_poly.pdbx_strand_id
1 'polypeptide(L)'
;MPARLLWKGEIEDGAACESPMGEVRYAIAGDPVAHSLSPLLVGLVHARILDLVGAKELNLQLKGKHLVATSHIEDAFAWGYAGSVPEAPDWAYTNAPFGKFRTSGLLAKAIEAGMAVEDADDRFAPVGEGAVSLASQSVRVDSKIRLPTGFLNKEIWMNLTSPLKHQLASNAVSAIDDSMVHQSVNALRWDGQGWWCAGLDGAGVVALAQHFGVSFESKPILSLCGGGGAARSVASTWLAAGGRVHAATSRRLLPEELRSQCTASPKNAVFGVNFDAEIASAQAPFILNADYGPFEGDVESMLSSMCAPSLNGRWMLVAQHLSCWATLWAPHLRDILPSIDLLLTQLIHAEGLLSTYA
;
A
#
# COMPACT_ATOMS: atom_id res chain seq x y z
N MET A 1 45.26 -45.60 -23.55
CA MET A 1 45.32 -44.13 -23.78
C MET A 1 44.07 -43.68 -24.49
N PRO A 2 43.15 -42.94 -23.87
CA PRO A 2 42.01 -42.40 -24.57
C PRO A 2 42.24 -40.98 -25.05
N ALA A 3 41.80 -40.69 -26.26
CA ALA A 3 41.95 -39.46 -26.97
C ALA A 3 41.13 -38.34 -26.34
N ARG A 4 41.77 -37.18 -26.13
CA ARG A 4 41.14 -35.90 -25.79
C ARG A 4 40.43 -35.35 -27.01
N LEU A 5 39.11 -35.30 -27.01
CA LEU A 5 38.32 -34.47 -27.90
C LEU A 5 38.34 -33.02 -27.38
N LEU A 6 39.08 -32.18 -28.12
CA LEU A 6 39.05 -30.71 -27.95
C LEU A 6 37.79 -30.20 -28.69
N TRP A 7 36.80 -29.73 -27.93
CA TRP A 7 35.74 -28.88 -28.47
C TRP A 7 36.29 -27.46 -28.59
N LYS A 8 36.60 -27.02 -29.80
CA LYS A 8 36.67 -25.60 -30.15
C LYS A 8 35.25 -25.17 -30.57
N GLY A 9 34.50 -24.65 -29.64
CA GLY A 9 33.32 -23.85 -29.93
C GLY A 9 33.76 -22.39 -29.98
N GLU A 10 33.70 -21.78 -31.14
CA GLU A 10 33.72 -20.34 -31.30
C GLU A 10 32.50 -19.81 -30.55
N ILE A 11 32.73 -18.98 -29.52
CA ILE A 11 31.67 -18.19 -28.88
C ILE A 11 31.42 -17.07 -29.88
N GLU A 12 30.37 -17.25 -30.71
CA GLU A 12 29.74 -16.11 -31.36
C GLU A 12 29.33 -15.13 -30.26
N ASP A 13 29.71 -13.87 -30.44
CA ASP A 13 29.22 -12.76 -29.60
C ASP A 13 27.69 -12.79 -29.61
N GLY A 14 27.13 -13.46 -28.63
CA GLY A 14 25.70 -13.56 -28.45
C GLY A 14 25.16 -12.17 -28.14
N ALA A 15 24.28 -11.70 -29.02
CA ALA A 15 23.39 -10.60 -28.73
C ALA A 15 22.91 -10.77 -27.27
N ALA A 16 23.10 -9.76 -26.45
CA ALA A 16 22.64 -9.76 -25.07
C ALA A 16 21.15 -10.14 -25.10
N CYS A 17 20.83 -11.32 -24.60
CA CYS A 17 19.45 -11.76 -24.46
C CYS A 17 18.80 -10.79 -23.50
N GLU A 18 18.06 -9.81 -24.02
CA GLU A 18 17.30 -8.89 -23.19
C GLU A 18 16.41 -9.76 -22.30
N SER A 19 16.62 -9.68 -20.99
CA SER A 19 15.77 -10.38 -20.05
C SER A 19 14.31 -9.99 -20.33
N PRO A 20 13.39 -10.96 -20.46
CA PRO A 20 12.01 -10.66 -20.78
C PRO A 20 11.47 -9.69 -19.71
N MET A 21 10.74 -8.65 -20.18
CA MET A 21 10.09 -7.68 -19.31
C MET A 21 9.15 -8.39 -18.34
N GLY A 22 9.30 -8.12 -17.04
CA GLY A 22 8.42 -8.66 -16.02
C GLY A 22 6.99 -8.15 -16.18
N GLU A 23 6.02 -9.05 -16.25
CA GLU A 23 4.61 -8.72 -16.30
C GLU A 23 3.98 -8.83 -14.92
N VAL A 24 3.39 -7.75 -14.43
CA VAL A 24 2.66 -7.74 -13.17
C VAL A 24 1.17 -7.55 -13.42
N ARG A 25 0.36 -8.41 -12.82
CA ARG A 25 -1.08 -8.23 -12.69
C ARG A 25 -1.37 -7.75 -11.27
N TYR A 26 -2.09 -6.64 -11.17
CA TYR A 26 -2.48 -6.07 -9.89
C TYR A 26 -3.97 -6.23 -9.63
N ALA A 27 -4.33 -6.53 -8.39
CA ALA A 27 -5.70 -6.47 -7.91
C ALA A 27 -5.80 -5.93 -6.48
N ILE A 28 -6.98 -5.38 -6.16
CA ILE A 28 -7.46 -5.28 -4.78
C ILE A 28 -8.65 -6.21 -4.61
N ALA A 29 -8.64 -7.01 -3.54
CA ALA A 29 -9.70 -7.96 -3.21
C ALA A 29 -10.37 -7.62 -1.87
N GLY A 30 -11.69 -7.80 -1.81
CA GLY A 30 -12.52 -7.56 -0.62
C GLY A 30 -13.98 -7.28 -0.96
N ASP A 31 -14.77 -6.98 0.07
CA ASP A 31 -16.18 -6.65 -0.06
C ASP A 31 -16.61 -5.69 1.07
N PRO A 32 -17.07 -4.46 0.74
CA PRO A 32 -17.11 -3.84 -0.59
C PRO A 32 -15.71 -3.40 -1.09
N VAL A 33 -15.49 -3.43 -2.40
CA VAL A 33 -14.21 -3.05 -3.02
C VAL A 33 -14.36 -2.02 -4.15
N ALA A 34 -15.59 -1.79 -4.61
CA ALA A 34 -15.87 -0.94 -5.78
C ALA A 34 -15.40 0.52 -5.62
N HIS A 35 -15.33 1.03 -4.39
CA HIS A 35 -14.91 2.40 -4.06
C HIS A 35 -13.38 2.56 -3.91
N SER A 36 -12.60 1.50 -4.10
CA SER A 36 -11.17 1.51 -3.79
C SER A 36 -10.36 2.41 -4.71
N LEU A 37 -9.50 3.25 -4.12
CA LEU A 37 -8.49 4.07 -4.80
C LEU A 37 -7.20 3.30 -5.13
N SER A 38 -7.06 2.07 -4.67
CA SER A 38 -5.84 1.28 -4.85
C SER A 38 -5.42 1.07 -6.31
N PRO A 39 -6.33 0.84 -7.28
CA PRO A 39 -5.97 0.78 -8.70
C PRO A 39 -5.36 2.07 -9.23
N LEU A 40 -5.84 3.22 -8.74
CA LEU A 40 -5.31 4.53 -9.10
C LEU A 40 -3.92 4.75 -8.53
N LEU A 41 -3.73 4.47 -7.23
CA LEU A 41 -2.45 4.63 -6.54
C LEU A 41 -1.34 3.75 -7.13
N VAL A 42 -1.61 2.47 -7.37
CA VAL A 42 -0.60 1.60 -7.99
C VAL A 42 -0.24 2.09 -9.39
N GLY A 43 -1.21 2.67 -10.10
CA GLY A 43 -0.99 3.27 -11.42
C GLY A 43 -0.13 4.53 -11.37
N LEU A 44 -0.39 5.44 -10.42
CA LEU A 44 0.39 6.67 -10.23
C LEU A 44 1.85 6.35 -9.86
N VAL A 45 2.07 5.46 -8.89
CA VAL A 45 3.43 5.05 -8.50
C VAL A 45 4.17 4.43 -9.69
N HIS A 46 3.53 3.51 -10.42
CA HIS A 46 4.12 2.89 -11.60
C HIS A 46 4.48 3.92 -12.67
N ALA A 47 3.55 4.85 -12.98
CA ALA A 47 3.77 5.88 -13.97
C ALA A 47 4.93 6.81 -13.58
N ARG A 48 5.03 7.19 -12.29
CA ARG A 48 6.13 8.02 -11.79
C ARG A 48 7.48 7.35 -11.91
N ILE A 49 7.58 6.08 -11.54
CA ILE A 49 8.83 5.31 -11.67
C ILE A 49 9.20 5.18 -13.15
N LEU A 50 8.22 4.88 -14.00
CA LEU A 50 8.42 4.75 -15.44
C LEU A 50 8.94 6.04 -16.07
N ASP A 51 8.42 7.19 -15.64
CA ASP A 51 8.87 8.51 -16.08
C ASP A 51 10.32 8.78 -15.66
N LEU A 52 10.70 8.40 -14.44
CA LEU A 52 12.04 8.63 -13.89
C LEU A 52 13.13 7.77 -14.53
N VAL A 53 12.87 6.47 -14.72
CA VAL A 53 13.93 5.52 -15.14
C VAL A 53 13.75 4.98 -16.56
N GLY A 54 12.58 5.16 -17.17
CA GLY A 54 12.26 4.62 -18.48
C GLY A 54 11.90 3.13 -18.48
N ALA A 55 11.20 2.69 -19.53
CA ALA A 55 10.63 1.35 -19.61
C ALA A 55 11.69 0.23 -19.65
N LYS A 56 12.83 0.49 -20.27
CA LYS A 56 13.89 -0.51 -20.39
C LYS A 56 14.61 -0.77 -19.06
N GLU A 57 14.87 0.29 -18.30
CA GLU A 57 15.55 0.18 -17.01
C GLU A 57 14.61 -0.36 -15.93
N LEU A 58 13.34 0.05 -15.97
CA LEU A 58 12.33 -0.46 -15.03
C LEU A 58 12.10 -1.96 -15.20
N ASN A 59 12.15 -2.47 -16.43
CA ASN A 59 11.89 -3.88 -16.80
C ASN A 59 10.58 -4.44 -16.17
N LEU A 60 9.58 -3.60 -15.99
CA LEU A 60 8.31 -3.91 -15.36
C LEU A 60 7.15 -3.38 -16.21
N GLN A 61 6.20 -4.23 -16.53
CA GLN A 61 4.95 -3.85 -17.17
C GLN A 61 3.75 -4.19 -16.28
N LEU A 62 3.01 -3.19 -15.87
CA LEU A 62 1.77 -3.37 -15.14
C LEU A 62 0.62 -3.65 -16.13
N LYS A 63 0.25 -4.92 -16.29
CA LYS A 63 -0.70 -5.39 -17.32
C LYS A 63 -2.16 -5.11 -17.00
N GLY A 64 -2.52 -4.97 -15.73
CA GLY A 64 -3.90 -4.73 -15.35
C GLY A 64 -4.02 -4.27 -13.92
N LYS A 65 -5.13 -3.58 -13.65
CA LYS A 65 -5.51 -3.14 -12.32
C LYS A 65 -6.96 -3.56 -12.13
N HIS A 66 -7.20 -4.50 -11.22
CA HIS A 66 -8.49 -5.18 -11.10
C HIS A 66 -9.11 -4.96 -9.73
N LEU A 67 -10.45 -5.00 -9.70
CA LEU A 67 -11.23 -5.11 -8.48
C LEU A 67 -11.76 -6.54 -8.39
N VAL A 68 -11.51 -7.21 -7.27
CA VAL A 68 -12.00 -8.58 -7.01
C VAL A 68 -12.98 -8.51 -5.84
N ALA A 69 -14.27 -8.43 -6.16
CA ALA A 69 -15.32 -8.41 -5.14
C ALA A 69 -15.50 -9.81 -4.58
N THR A 70 -15.03 -10.02 -3.36
CA THR A 70 -15.18 -11.30 -2.65
C THR A 70 -15.08 -11.12 -1.14
N SER A 71 -15.78 -11.96 -0.40
CA SER A 71 -15.68 -12.08 1.05
C SER A 71 -14.83 -13.29 1.49
N HIS A 72 -14.23 -14.05 0.53
CA HIS A 72 -13.46 -15.25 0.79
C HIS A 72 -12.05 -15.15 0.22
N ILE A 73 -11.05 -15.45 1.03
CA ILE A 73 -9.63 -15.33 0.63
C ILE A 73 -9.26 -16.31 -0.49
N GLU A 74 -9.93 -17.46 -0.56
CA GLU A 74 -9.73 -18.48 -1.60
C GLU A 74 -10.05 -17.93 -3.00
N ASP A 75 -11.07 -17.09 -3.14
CA ASP A 75 -11.44 -16.48 -4.42
C ASP A 75 -10.37 -15.49 -4.88
N ALA A 76 -9.76 -14.76 -3.93
CA ALA A 76 -8.65 -13.85 -4.24
C ALA A 76 -7.43 -14.62 -4.79
N PHE A 77 -7.09 -15.78 -4.19
CA PHE A 77 -6.04 -16.65 -4.71
C PHE A 77 -6.44 -17.30 -6.04
N ALA A 78 -7.70 -17.74 -6.19
CA ALA A 78 -8.20 -18.32 -7.42
C ALA A 78 -8.11 -17.32 -8.60
N TRP A 79 -8.42 -16.04 -8.36
CA TRP A 79 -8.19 -14.99 -9.35
C TRP A 79 -6.71 -14.91 -9.76
N GLY A 80 -5.79 -14.99 -8.80
CA GLY A 80 -4.35 -14.99 -9.05
C GLY A 80 -3.91 -16.14 -9.96
N TYR A 81 -4.31 -17.35 -9.65
CA TYR A 81 -3.89 -18.56 -10.39
C TYR A 81 -4.57 -18.72 -11.73
N ALA A 82 -5.89 -18.55 -11.79
CA ALA A 82 -6.67 -18.91 -12.97
C ALA A 82 -6.63 -17.83 -14.06
N GLY A 83 -6.27 -16.60 -13.73
CA GLY A 83 -6.42 -15.48 -14.64
C GLY A 83 -7.88 -15.20 -15.05
N SER A 84 -8.84 -15.97 -14.51
CA SER A 84 -10.26 -15.71 -14.65
C SER A 84 -10.64 -14.58 -13.69
N VAL A 85 -11.09 -13.48 -14.27
CA VAL A 85 -11.62 -12.37 -13.49
C VAL A 85 -13.09 -12.69 -13.23
N PRO A 86 -13.55 -12.82 -11.96
CA PRO A 86 -14.96 -12.67 -11.66
C PRO A 86 -15.44 -11.37 -12.28
N GLU A 87 -16.71 -11.24 -12.64
CA GLU A 87 -17.21 -9.95 -13.11
C GLU A 87 -16.79 -8.88 -12.11
N ALA A 88 -15.86 -8.02 -12.54
CA ALA A 88 -15.46 -6.92 -11.70
C ALA A 88 -16.67 -6.01 -11.49
N PRO A 89 -16.98 -5.62 -10.25
CA PRO A 89 -17.99 -4.60 -10.01
C PRO A 89 -17.60 -3.34 -10.79
N ASP A 90 -18.59 -2.59 -11.23
CA ASP A 90 -18.32 -1.26 -11.76
C ASP A 90 -17.56 -0.47 -10.69
N TRP A 91 -16.53 0.25 -11.11
CA TRP A 91 -15.77 1.09 -10.20
C TRP A 91 -16.69 2.26 -9.77
N ALA A 92 -17.28 2.11 -8.57
CA ALA A 92 -18.31 3.01 -8.07
C ALA A 92 -17.77 4.39 -7.64
N TYR A 93 -16.45 4.59 -7.78
CA TYR A 93 -15.82 5.83 -7.39
C TYR A 93 -16.39 7.05 -8.13
N THR A 94 -16.84 6.85 -9.36
CA THR A 94 -17.37 7.92 -10.21
C THR A 94 -18.91 8.01 -10.19
N ASN A 95 -19.62 7.17 -9.44
CA ASN A 95 -21.07 7.01 -9.51
C ASN A 95 -21.62 6.79 -10.94
N ALA A 96 -20.75 6.58 -11.91
CA ALA A 96 -21.13 6.44 -13.29
C ALA A 96 -21.24 4.95 -13.64
N PRO A 97 -22.31 4.49 -14.29
CA PRO A 97 -22.44 3.13 -14.78
C PRO A 97 -21.55 2.91 -15.99
N PHE A 98 -20.24 2.88 -15.74
CA PHE A 98 -19.26 2.65 -16.80
C PHE A 98 -19.00 1.15 -16.92
N GLY A 99 -19.36 0.58 -18.02
CA GLY A 99 -18.94 -0.78 -18.37
C GLY A 99 -17.42 -0.92 -18.40
N LYS A 100 -16.91 -2.13 -18.24
CA LYS A 100 -15.49 -2.51 -18.10
C LYS A 100 -14.51 -1.74 -19.02
N PHE A 101 -14.88 -1.43 -20.25
CA PHE A 101 -14.04 -0.72 -21.22
C PHE A 101 -13.84 0.77 -20.89
N ARG A 102 -14.83 1.41 -20.28
CA ARG A 102 -14.72 2.83 -19.91
C ARG A 102 -13.91 3.02 -18.63
N THR A 103 -13.98 2.09 -17.70
CA THR A 103 -13.25 2.15 -16.43
C THR A 103 -11.74 2.20 -16.63
N SER A 104 -11.17 1.36 -17.52
CA SER A 104 -9.72 1.39 -17.79
C SER A 104 -9.27 2.67 -18.48
N GLY A 105 -10.08 3.21 -19.41
CA GLY A 105 -9.79 4.48 -20.08
C GLY A 105 -9.86 5.69 -19.12
N LEU A 106 -10.83 5.71 -18.23
CA LEU A 106 -10.93 6.75 -17.20
C LEU A 106 -9.79 6.67 -16.20
N LEU A 107 -9.44 5.47 -15.78
CA LEU A 107 -8.29 5.25 -14.89
C LEU A 107 -6.98 5.76 -15.53
N ALA A 108 -6.76 5.49 -16.82
CA ALA A 108 -5.60 6.01 -17.54
C ALA A 108 -5.58 7.56 -17.57
N LYS A 109 -6.71 8.19 -17.91
CA LYS A 109 -6.83 9.65 -17.90
C LYS A 109 -6.63 10.26 -16.51
N ALA A 110 -7.12 9.61 -15.47
CA ALA A 110 -6.93 10.06 -14.10
C ALA A 110 -5.44 9.98 -13.69
N ILE A 111 -4.75 8.90 -14.09
CA ILE A 111 -3.30 8.78 -13.88
C ILE A 111 -2.57 9.90 -14.63
N GLU A 112 -2.91 10.18 -15.89
CA GLU A 112 -2.32 11.29 -16.66
C GLU A 112 -2.54 12.64 -15.96
N ALA A 113 -3.74 12.91 -15.44
CA ALA A 113 -4.04 14.14 -14.71
C ALA A 113 -3.23 14.26 -13.40
N GLY A 114 -3.07 13.18 -12.66
CA GLY A 114 -2.20 13.14 -11.49
C GLY A 114 -0.73 13.35 -11.86
N MET A 115 -0.25 12.69 -12.90
CA MET A 115 1.14 12.81 -13.37
C MET A 115 1.49 14.17 -13.95
N ALA A 116 0.51 14.96 -14.39
CA ALA A 116 0.72 16.35 -14.80
C ALA A 116 1.15 17.26 -13.63
N VAL A 117 1.04 16.78 -12.40
CA VAL A 117 1.52 17.47 -11.20
C VAL A 117 2.92 16.96 -10.86
N GLU A 118 3.91 17.84 -11.04
CA GLU A 118 5.32 17.48 -10.86
C GLU A 118 5.79 17.68 -9.42
N ASP A 119 5.23 18.68 -8.73
CA ASP A 119 5.61 19.07 -7.37
C ASP A 119 4.50 18.75 -6.35
N ALA A 120 4.91 18.44 -5.14
CA ALA A 120 3.99 18.30 -4.02
C ALA A 120 3.36 19.63 -3.63
N ASP A 121 2.14 19.60 -3.13
CA ASP A 121 1.53 20.80 -2.53
C ASP A 121 2.28 21.18 -1.25
N ASP A 122 2.69 22.42 -1.12
CA ASP A 122 3.47 22.92 0.03
C ASP A 122 2.76 22.70 1.37
N ARG A 123 1.43 22.64 1.38
CA ARG A 123 0.62 22.35 2.59
C ARG A 123 0.85 20.95 3.14
N PHE A 124 1.37 20.05 2.32
CA PHE A 124 1.64 18.65 2.67
C PHE A 124 3.11 18.39 3.01
N ALA A 125 3.93 19.42 3.00
CA ALA A 125 5.35 19.29 3.28
C ALA A 125 5.60 18.60 4.64
N PRO A 126 6.67 17.80 4.74
CA PRO A 126 7.06 17.16 6.00
C PRO A 126 7.25 18.17 7.13
N VAL A 127 6.79 17.82 8.33
CA VAL A 127 6.85 18.70 9.50
C VAL A 127 8.04 18.35 10.37
N GLY A 128 8.94 19.32 10.62
CA GLY A 128 10.06 19.21 11.54
C GLY A 128 11.41 18.92 10.88
N GLU A 129 12.49 19.22 11.62
CA GLU A 129 13.86 18.95 11.17
C GLU A 129 14.13 17.44 11.15
N GLY A 130 14.51 16.93 9.99
CA GLY A 130 14.79 15.49 9.78
C GLY A 130 13.56 14.63 9.48
N ALA A 131 12.39 15.23 9.22
CA ALA A 131 11.26 14.51 8.67
C ALA A 131 11.63 13.97 7.30
N VAL A 132 11.76 12.64 7.20
CA VAL A 132 12.08 11.94 5.95
C VAL A 132 10.80 11.31 5.44
N SER A 133 10.35 11.73 4.26
CA SER A 133 9.16 11.20 3.58
C SER A 133 9.33 9.76 3.08
N LEU A 134 10.13 8.92 3.73
CA LEU A 134 10.41 7.56 3.30
C LEU A 134 9.57 6.55 4.08
N ALA A 135 8.54 6.03 3.43
CA ALA A 135 7.70 4.94 3.91
C ALA A 135 8.47 3.65 4.29
N SER A 136 9.75 3.57 4.00
CA SER A 136 10.50 2.32 3.97
C SER A 136 11.29 1.98 5.23
N GLN A 137 11.43 2.88 6.20
CA GLN A 137 12.33 2.64 7.35
C GLN A 137 11.70 1.84 8.50
N SER A 138 10.39 1.66 8.51
CA SER A 138 9.64 1.17 9.67
C SER A 138 9.26 -0.30 9.65
N VAL A 139 9.41 -1.00 8.53
CA VAL A 139 9.07 -2.42 8.47
C VAL A 139 10.29 -3.27 8.84
N ARG A 140 10.21 -3.95 9.98
CA ARG A 140 11.15 -5.00 10.31
C ARG A 140 10.82 -6.23 9.47
N VAL A 141 11.47 -6.35 8.33
CA VAL A 141 11.51 -7.61 7.58
C VAL A 141 12.44 -8.56 8.36
N ASP A 142 12.02 -9.79 8.59
CA ASP A 142 12.90 -10.80 9.18
C ASP A 142 14.18 -10.90 8.32
N SER A 143 15.34 -10.71 8.94
CA SER A 143 16.64 -10.71 8.26
C SER A 143 16.97 -12.02 7.54
N LYS A 144 16.25 -13.09 7.84
CA LYS A 144 16.35 -14.40 7.19
C LYS A 144 15.55 -14.49 5.89
N ILE A 145 14.59 -13.59 5.69
CA ILE A 145 13.74 -13.57 4.50
C ILE A 145 14.45 -12.80 3.39
N ARG A 146 14.63 -13.44 2.26
CA ARG A 146 15.17 -12.83 1.05
C ARG A 146 14.08 -12.83 -0.01
N LEU A 147 13.44 -11.69 -0.15
CA LEU A 147 12.54 -11.45 -1.28
C LEU A 147 13.36 -11.40 -2.59
N PRO A 148 12.79 -11.89 -3.69
CA PRO A 148 13.39 -11.67 -5.01
C PRO A 148 13.62 -10.17 -5.27
N THR A 149 14.84 -9.83 -5.69
CA THR A 149 15.25 -8.44 -5.94
C THR A 149 14.97 -7.96 -7.36
N GLY A 150 14.37 -8.79 -8.19
CA GLY A 150 13.96 -8.46 -9.56
C GLY A 150 12.60 -9.04 -9.86
N PHE A 151 12.10 -8.73 -11.06
CA PHE A 151 10.84 -9.24 -11.54
C PHE A 151 11.06 -10.54 -12.29
N LEU A 152 10.25 -11.56 -11.95
CA LEU A 152 10.12 -12.76 -12.77
C LEU A 152 9.10 -12.50 -13.89
N ASN A 153 9.06 -13.38 -14.88
CA ASN A 153 8.26 -13.17 -16.09
C ASN A 153 6.78 -12.85 -15.86
N LYS A 154 6.19 -13.36 -14.77
CA LYS A 154 4.79 -13.11 -14.40
C LYS A 154 4.66 -13.04 -12.89
N GLU A 155 4.24 -11.91 -12.41
CA GLU A 155 3.97 -11.67 -10.99
C GLU A 155 2.51 -11.27 -10.77
N ILE A 156 2.06 -11.46 -9.53
CA ILE A 156 0.76 -10.99 -9.08
C ILE A 156 0.97 -10.18 -7.81
N TRP A 157 0.50 -8.95 -7.83
CA TRP A 157 0.46 -8.09 -6.67
C TRP A 157 -0.99 -7.86 -6.26
N MET A 158 -1.27 -7.94 -4.99
CA MET A 158 -2.63 -7.80 -4.50
C MET A 158 -2.68 -7.06 -3.17
N ASN A 159 -3.63 -6.13 -3.05
CA ASN A 159 -4.05 -5.65 -1.75
C ASN A 159 -5.28 -6.42 -1.27
N LEU A 160 -5.37 -6.61 0.04
CA LEU A 160 -6.54 -7.16 0.69
C LEU A 160 -7.22 -6.07 1.54
N THR A 161 -8.54 -5.96 1.39
CA THR A 161 -9.35 -5.12 2.26
C THR A 161 -10.33 -5.99 3.07
N SER A 162 -11.26 -5.37 3.81
CA SER A 162 -12.27 -6.10 4.57
C SER A 162 -13.12 -6.99 3.65
N PRO A 163 -13.48 -8.20 4.05
CA PRO A 163 -13.17 -8.88 5.31
C PRO A 163 -11.92 -9.78 5.24
N LEU A 164 -11.11 -9.72 4.18
CA LEU A 164 -10.08 -10.70 3.86
C LEU A 164 -8.84 -10.65 4.77
N LYS A 165 -8.51 -9.48 5.34
CA LYS A 165 -7.26 -9.25 6.10
C LYS A 165 -7.00 -10.24 7.24
N HIS A 166 -8.03 -10.86 7.79
CA HIS A 166 -7.94 -11.80 8.90
C HIS A 166 -8.13 -13.27 8.52
N GLN A 167 -8.33 -13.58 7.24
CA GLN A 167 -8.67 -14.92 6.78
C GLN A 167 -7.44 -15.74 6.37
N LEU A 168 -6.29 -15.09 6.13
CA LEU A 168 -5.10 -15.81 5.67
C LEU A 168 -4.45 -16.58 6.84
N ALA A 169 -4.50 -17.89 6.74
CA ALA A 169 -3.88 -18.83 7.67
C ALA A 169 -3.36 -20.04 6.90
N SER A 170 -2.32 -19.87 6.09
CA SER A 170 -1.80 -20.91 5.22
C SER A 170 -0.27 -20.98 5.28
N ASN A 171 0.23 -22.19 5.48
CA ASN A 171 1.67 -22.48 5.43
C ASN A 171 2.26 -22.41 4.01
N ALA A 172 1.42 -22.28 2.98
CA ALA A 172 1.84 -22.10 1.60
C ALA A 172 2.17 -20.64 1.25
N VAL A 173 1.94 -19.72 2.19
CA VAL A 173 2.24 -18.30 2.05
C VAL A 173 3.30 -17.90 3.06
N SER A 174 4.37 -17.26 2.60
CA SER A 174 5.45 -16.79 3.46
C SER A 174 5.18 -15.35 3.92
N ALA A 175 5.02 -15.15 5.21
CA ALA A 175 4.90 -13.82 5.78
C ALA A 175 6.29 -13.18 5.96
N ILE A 176 6.42 -11.90 5.62
CA ILE A 176 7.67 -11.14 5.85
C ILE A 176 7.65 -10.39 7.17
N ASP A 177 6.52 -10.40 7.87
CA ASP A 177 6.26 -9.75 9.16
C ASP A 177 5.31 -10.60 10.01
N ASP A 178 4.87 -10.07 11.16
CA ASP A 178 3.96 -10.77 12.07
C ASP A 178 2.47 -10.67 11.67
N SER A 179 2.17 -10.24 10.43
CA SER A 179 0.79 -9.99 9.99
C SER A 179 -0.10 -11.23 10.00
N MET A 180 0.44 -12.41 9.72
CA MET A 180 -0.33 -13.68 9.83
C MET A 180 -0.66 -14.01 11.28
N VAL A 181 0.28 -13.77 12.21
CA VAL A 181 0.06 -13.98 13.65
C VAL A 181 -1.04 -13.06 14.17
N HIS A 182 -1.02 -11.81 13.74
CA HIS A 182 -2.01 -10.80 14.16
C HIS A 182 -3.26 -10.76 13.30
N GLN A 183 -3.36 -11.63 12.27
CA GLN A 183 -4.49 -11.65 11.35
C GLN A 183 -4.76 -10.27 10.73
N SER A 184 -3.73 -9.69 10.13
CA SER A 184 -3.73 -8.32 9.61
C SER A 184 -3.09 -8.20 8.23
N VAL A 185 -3.05 -9.28 7.46
CA VAL A 185 -2.48 -9.30 6.11
C VAL A 185 -3.29 -8.38 5.19
N ASN A 186 -2.61 -7.44 4.53
CA ASN A 186 -3.25 -6.52 3.57
C ASN A 186 -2.53 -6.43 2.22
N ALA A 187 -1.39 -7.10 2.07
CA ALA A 187 -0.65 -7.14 0.81
C ALA A 187 -0.12 -8.54 0.51
N LEU A 188 -0.20 -8.94 -0.75
CA LEU A 188 0.29 -10.20 -1.28
C LEU A 188 1.18 -9.95 -2.50
N ARG A 189 2.16 -10.84 -2.70
CA ARG A 189 2.97 -10.94 -3.92
C ARG A 189 3.14 -12.40 -4.29
N TRP A 190 2.79 -12.76 -5.52
CA TRP A 190 3.25 -13.98 -6.18
C TRP A 190 4.45 -13.63 -7.06
N ASP A 191 5.60 -14.20 -6.78
CA ASP A 191 6.85 -13.90 -7.45
C ASP A 191 7.18 -14.86 -8.61
N GLY A 192 6.21 -15.69 -9.00
CA GLY A 192 6.38 -16.75 -9.98
C GLY A 192 6.76 -18.11 -9.40
N GLN A 193 7.13 -18.17 -8.11
CA GLN A 193 7.52 -19.39 -7.40
C GLN A 193 6.71 -19.60 -6.13
N GLY A 194 6.40 -18.54 -5.39
CA GLY A 194 5.71 -18.60 -4.12
C GLY A 194 4.91 -17.35 -3.79
N TRP A 195 4.01 -17.48 -2.83
CA TRP A 195 3.27 -16.37 -2.27
C TRP A 195 3.97 -15.78 -1.05
N TRP A 196 4.05 -14.47 -1.04
CA TRP A 196 4.53 -13.66 0.06
C TRP A 196 3.40 -12.76 0.57
N CYS A 197 3.39 -12.48 1.86
CA CYS A 197 2.40 -11.58 2.44
C CYS A 197 2.99 -10.64 3.48
N ALA A 198 2.28 -9.52 3.72
CA ALA A 198 2.61 -8.54 4.74
C ALA A 198 1.38 -7.77 5.22
N GLY A 199 1.51 -7.13 6.41
CA GLY A 199 0.54 -6.23 7.01
C GLY A 199 1.03 -4.80 7.01
N LEU A 200 0.95 -4.11 5.88
CA LEU A 200 1.60 -2.81 5.65
C LEU A 200 0.74 -1.58 5.98
N ASP A 201 -0.49 -1.77 6.50
CA ASP A 201 -1.29 -0.68 7.07
C ASP A 201 -0.53 0.04 8.19
N GLY A 202 0.11 -0.74 9.07
CA GLY A 202 0.89 -0.21 10.17
C GLY A 202 2.15 0.52 9.73
N ALA A 203 2.84 0.00 8.71
CA ALA A 203 4.00 0.66 8.12
C ALA A 203 3.64 2.03 7.55
N GLY A 204 2.50 2.13 6.85
CA GLY A 204 1.98 3.39 6.35
C GLY A 204 1.72 4.41 7.47
N VAL A 205 1.11 3.98 8.59
CA VAL A 205 0.86 4.89 9.73
C VAL A 205 2.15 5.34 10.40
N VAL A 206 3.13 4.46 10.57
CA VAL A 206 4.44 4.84 11.14
C VAL A 206 5.16 5.83 10.22
N ALA A 207 5.18 5.58 8.91
CA ALA A 207 5.76 6.51 7.94
C ALA A 207 5.06 7.88 7.95
N LEU A 208 3.73 7.87 8.03
CA LEU A 208 2.94 9.10 8.13
C LEU A 208 3.23 9.87 9.43
N ALA A 209 3.33 9.18 10.56
CA ALA A 209 3.69 9.83 11.83
C ALA A 209 5.08 10.47 11.75
N GLN A 210 6.05 9.81 11.13
CA GLN A 210 7.39 10.37 10.89
C GLN A 210 7.35 11.58 9.95
N HIS A 211 6.51 11.55 8.92
CA HIS A 211 6.27 12.70 8.05
C HIS A 211 5.77 13.93 8.83
N PHE A 212 4.98 13.72 9.88
CA PHE A 212 4.53 14.74 10.82
C PHE A 212 5.46 14.93 12.03
N GLY A 213 6.74 14.57 11.91
CA GLY A 213 7.79 14.86 12.89
C GLY A 213 7.82 13.98 14.14
N VAL A 214 7.09 12.86 14.15
CA VAL A 214 7.13 11.92 15.27
C VAL A 214 8.44 11.13 15.26
N SER A 215 9.28 11.31 16.28
CA SER A 215 10.50 10.50 16.47
C SER A 215 10.24 9.29 17.35
N PHE A 216 10.60 8.12 16.87
CA PHE A 216 10.47 6.85 17.60
C PHE A 216 11.55 6.65 18.68
N GLU A 217 12.61 7.44 18.66
CA GLU A 217 13.62 7.47 19.74
C GLU A 217 13.00 7.92 21.08
N SER A 218 11.98 8.79 21.03
CA SER A 218 11.26 9.26 22.21
C SER A 218 10.24 8.26 22.76
N LYS A 219 10.09 7.07 22.15
CA LYS A 219 9.06 6.07 22.48
C LYS A 219 7.64 6.68 22.47
N PRO A 220 7.20 7.23 21.33
CA PRO A 220 5.97 7.98 21.23
C PRO A 220 4.75 7.10 21.55
N ILE A 221 3.71 7.74 22.12
CA ILE A 221 2.44 7.06 22.39
C ILE A 221 1.49 7.29 21.22
N LEU A 222 0.97 6.21 20.66
CA LEU A 222 -0.15 6.19 19.74
C LEU A 222 -1.46 6.04 20.53
N SER A 223 -2.46 6.87 20.26
CA SER A 223 -3.84 6.64 20.69
C SER A 223 -4.61 5.95 19.57
N LEU A 224 -5.00 4.69 19.74
CA LEU A 224 -5.59 3.85 18.69
C LEU A 224 -7.01 3.46 19.03
N CYS A 225 -7.97 3.88 18.20
CA CYS A 225 -9.37 3.46 18.25
C CYS A 225 -9.65 2.43 17.14
N GLY A 226 -9.86 1.17 17.50
CA GLY A 226 -10.15 0.07 16.58
C GLY A 226 -9.51 -1.24 16.99
N GLY A 227 -9.99 -2.36 16.42
CA GLY A 227 -9.48 -3.72 16.70
C GLY A 227 -9.59 -4.66 15.49
N GLY A 228 -9.89 -4.13 14.31
CA GLY A 228 -9.88 -4.86 13.03
C GLY A 228 -8.46 -5.09 12.50
N GLY A 229 -8.34 -5.72 11.33
CA GLY A 229 -7.05 -6.07 10.72
C GLY A 229 -6.09 -4.88 10.59
N ALA A 230 -6.55 -3.73 10.09
CA ALA A 230 -5.72 -2.54 9.98
C ALA A 230 -5.25 -2.02 11.35
N ALA A 231 -6.14 -1.95 12.35
CA ALA A 231 -5.78 -1.54 13.70
C ALA A 231 -4.75 -2.48 14.35
N ARG A 232 -4.85 -3.79 14.11
CA ARG A 232 -3.87 -4.78 14.58
C ARG A 232 -2.50 -4.58 13.93
N SER A 233 -2.48 -4.36 12.60
CA SER A 233 -1.26 -4.01 11.87
C SER A 233 -0.61 -2.74 12.44
N VAL A 234 -1.40 -1.68 12.67
CA VAL A 234 -0.91 -0.42 13.25
C VAL A 234 -0.35 -0.62 14.65
N ALA A 235 -1.07 -1.33 15.53
CA ALA A 235 -0.59 -1.59 16.89
C ALA A 235 0.73 -2.37 16.88
N SER A 236 0.80 -3.47 16.13
CA SER A 236 2.00 -4.31 16.01
C SER A 236 3.20 -3.53 15.48
N THR A 237 3.02 -2.82 14.37
CA THR A 237 4.11 -2.07 13.73
C THR A 237 4.59 -0.92 14.59
N TRP A 238 3.68 -0.18 15.26
CA TRP A 238 4.05 0.91 16.17
C TRP A 238 4.88 0.43 17.36
N LEU A 239 4.47 -0.70 17.97
CA LEU A 239 5.23 -1.35 19.05
C LEU A 239 6.61 -1.84 18.54
N ALA A 240 6.66 -2.45 17.38
CA ALA A 240 7.90 -2.92 16.77
C ALA A 240 8.87 -1.77 16.42
N ALA A 241 8.35 -0.60 16.07
CA ALA A 241 9.15 0.61 15.86
C ALA A 241 9.70 1.23 17.16
N GLY A 242 9.31 0.71 18.33
CA GLY A 242 9.77 1.18 19.64
C GLY A 242 8.82 2.16 20.30
N GLY A 243 7.66 2.44 19.72
CA GLY A 243 6.62 3.26 20.33
C GLY A 243 5.79 2.50 21.38
N ARG A 244 4.80 3.17 21.93
CA ARG A 244 3.80 2.63 22.86
C ARG A 244 2.41 2.84 22.29
N VAL A 245 1.47 1.96 22.59
CA VAL A 245 0.08 2.04 22.12
C VAL A 245 -0.86 2.19 23.30
N HIS A 246 -1.77 3.16 23.24
CA HIS A 246 -2.96 3.22 24.09
C HIS A 246 -4.16 2.79 23.25
N ALA A 247 -4.83 1.72 23.68
CA ALA A 247 -6.07 1.27 23.07
C ALA A 247 -7.24 2.12 23.56
N ALA A 248 -7.69 3.05 22.75
CA ALA A 248 -8.87 3.87 23.01
C ALA A 248 -10.17 3.04 22.88
N THR A 249 -11.27 3.58 23.38
CA THR A 249 -12.58 2.90 23.28
C THR A 249 -12.96 2.63 21.84
N SER A 250 -13.42 1.43 21.54
CA SER A 250 -13.83 1.00 20.20
C SER A 250 -14.85 -0.14 20.26
N ARG A 251 -15.61 -0.38 19.18
CA ARG A 251 -16.56 -1.50 19.09
C ARG A 251 -15.87 -2.86 19.10
N ARG A 252 -14.69 -2.94 18.51
CA ARG A 252 -13.89 -4.17 18.43
C ARG A 252 -12.58 -3.96 19.16
N LEU A 253 -12.27 -4.85 20.08
CA LEU A 253 -11.02 -4.80 20.86
C LEU A 253 -9.85 -5.39 20.05
N LEU A 254 -8.64 -4.91 20.34
CA LEU A 254 -7.40 -5.58 19.91
C LEU A 254 -7.34 -7.00 20.52
N PRO A 255 -6.67 -7.95 19.84
CA PRO A 255 -6.34 -9.26 20.44
C PRO A 255 -5.57 -9.11 21.75
N GLU A 256 -5.70 -10.10 22.65
CA GLU A 256 -5.08 -10.04 23.97
C GLU A 256 -3.56 -9.88 23.93
N GLU A 257 -2.91 -10.51 22.96
CA GLU A 257 -1.45 -10.46 22.77
C GLU A 257 -0.95 -9.04 22.48
N LEU A 258 -1.73 -8.23 21.77
CA LEU A 258 -1.43 -6.82 21.53
C LEU A 258 -1.92 -5.94 22.67
N ARG A 259 -3.10 -6.23 23.22
CA ARG A 259 -3.73 -5.45 24.29
C ARG A 259 -2.91 -5.47 25.59
N SER A 260 -2.31 -6.62 25.95
CA SER A 260 -1.45 -6.75 27.11
C SER A 260 -0.18 -5.88 27.05
N GLN A 261 0.23 -5.43 25.84
CA GLN A 261 1.36 -4.54 25.63
C GLN A 261 0.96 -3.06 25.59
N CYS A 262 -0.35 -2.76 25.66
CA CYS A 262 -0.84 -1.39 25.62
C CYS A 262 -0.62 -0.65 26.96
N THR A 263 -0.37 0.66 26.87
CA THR A 263 -0.34 1.54 28.04
C THR A 263 -1.76 1.91 28.49
N ALA A 264 -1.94 2.07 29.80
CA ALA A 264 -3.26 2.38 30.36
C ALA A 264 -3.74 3.83 30.08
N SER A 265 -2.83 4.75 29.76
CA SER A 265 -3.16 6.17 29.61
C SER A 265 -2.77 6.72 28.24
N PRO A 266 -3.64 7.51 27.57
CA PRO A 266 -3.31 8.26 26.36
C PRO A 266 -2.51 9.54 26.65
N LYS A 267 -2.22 9.85 27.91
CA LYS A 267 -1.51 11.08 28.27
C LYS A 267 -0.22 11.20 27.50
N ASN A 268 -0.03 12.32 26.81
CA ASN A 268 1.07 12.60 25.90
C ASN A 268 1.06 11.71 24.62
N ALA A 269 -0.08 11.22 24.19
CA ALA A 269 -0.18 10.66 22.86
C ALA A 269 0.16 11.73 21.81
N VAL A 270 1.03 11.39 20.88
CA VAL A 270 1.53 12.31 19.84
C VAL A 270 0.81 12.13 18.52
N PHE A 271 0.23 10.95 18.30
CA PHE A 271 -0.50 10.59 17.11
C PHE A 271 -1.73 9.77 17.48
N GLY A 272 -2.86 10.02 16.81
CA GLY A 272 -4.12 9.30 16.99
C GLY A 272 -4.57 8.64 15.70
N VAL A 273 -5.16 7.44 15.79
CA VAL A 273 -5.78 6.77 14.64
C VAL A 273 -7.16 6.26 15.00
N ASN A 274 -8.16 6.66 14.22
CA ASN A 274 -9.54 6.22 14.34
C ASN A 274 -9.90 5.28 13.17
N PHE A 275 -10.11 4.00 13.48
CA PHE A 275 -10.71 3.01 12.56
C PHE A 275 -12.20 2.79 12.83
N ASP A 276 -12.76 3.43 13.82
CA ASP A 276 -14.17 3.34 14.21
C ASP A 276 -14.79 4.73 14.13
N ALA A 277 -15.35 5.05 12.95
CA ALA A 277 -15.90 6.37 12.67
C ALA A 277 -17.05 6.76 13.62
N GLU A 278 -17.81 5.77 14.14
CA GLU A 278 -18.94 6.05 15.06
C GLU A 278 -18.47 6.44 16.46
N ILE A 279 -17.32 5.93 16.91
CA ILE A 279 -16.81 6.20 18.26
C ILE A 279 -15.73 7.29 18.23
N ALA A 280 -14.80 7.24 17.28
CA ALA A 280 -13.74 8.22 17.03
C ALA A 280 -13.10 8.78 18.33
N SER A 281 -12.66 7.89 19.23
CA SER A 281 -12.22 8.25 20.56
C SER A 281 -10.70 8.45 20.73
N ALA A 282 -9.91 8.32 19.66
CA ALA A 282 -8.48 8.60 19.71
C ALA A 282 -8.22 10.10 20.01
N GLN A 283 -7.20 10.37 20.83
CA GLN A 283 -6.84 11.72 21.26
C GLN A 283 -5.35 11.94 21.06
N ALA A 284 -4.99 12.94 20.26
CA ALA A 284 -3.60 13.36 20.04
C ALA A 284 -3.59 14.71 19.28
N PRO A 285 -2.43 15.39 19.18
CA PRO A 285 -2.27 16.58 18.35
C PRO A 285 -2.56 16.35 16.87
N PHE A 286 -2.19 15.17 16.33
CA PHE A 286 -2.51 14.75 14.97
C PHE A 286 -3.45 13.55 15.04
N ILE A 287 -4.57 13.62 14.33
CA ILE A 287 -5.56 12.54 14.32
C ILE A 287 -5.81 12.10 12.88
N LEU A 288 -5.51 10.84 12.59
CA LEU A 288 -5.84 10.16 11.35
C LEU A 288 -7.19 9.46 11.49
N ASN A 289 -8.17 9.90 10.72
CA ASN A 289 -9.41 9.19 10.50
C ASN A 289 -9.23 8.29 9.29
N ALA A 290 -9.19 6.98 9.51
CA ALA A 290 -8.84 6.01 8.47
C ALA A 290 -9.88 5.87 7.35
N ASP A 291 -11.08 6.38 7.57
CA ASP A 291 -12.11 6.47 6.56
C ASP A 291 -11.85 7.66 5.62
N TYR A 292 -12.18 7.49 4.35
CA TYR A 292 -12.14 8.55 3.35
C TYR A 292 -13.47 8.56 2.59
N GLY A 293 -14.19 9.66 2.69
CA GLY A 293 -15.43 9.89 1.95
C GLY A 293 -15.22 10.09 0.44
N PRO A 294 -16.28 10.33 -0.32
CA PRO A 294 -16.19 10.71 -1.73
C PRO A 294 -15.35 11.97 -1.91
N PHE A 295 -14.96 12.24 -3.15
CA PHE A 295 -14.34 13.51 -3.51
C PHE A 295 -15.42 14.61 -3.48
N GLU A 296 -15.22 15.66 -2.70
CA GLU A 296 -16.18 16.74 -2.52
C GLU A 296 -15.61 18.08 -2.98
N GLY A 297 -16.39 18.83 -3.73
CA GLY A 297 -16.01 20.13 -4.24
C GLY A 297 -15.00 20.05 -5.41
N ASP A 298 -14.06 20.98 -5.45
CA ASP A 298 -12.97 21.03 -6.42
C ASP A 298 -11.64 20.56 -5.81
N VAL A 299 -10.61 20.47 -6.65
CA VAL A 299 -9.25 20.05 -6.26
C VAL A 299 -8.71 20.92 -5.12
N GLU A 300 -8.87 22.24 -5.21
CA GLU A 300 -8.35 23.16 -4.19
C GLU A 300 -9.04 23.01 -2.83
N SER A 301 -10.35 22.85 -2.83
CA SER A 301 -11.13 22.55 -1.63
C SER A 301 -10.69 21.24 -1.00
N MET A 302 -10.44 20.23 -1.84
CA MET A 302 -10.00 18.91 -1.37
C MET A 302 -8.58 18.96 -0.79
N LEU A 303 -7.63 19.61 -1.46
CA LEU A 303 -6.27 19.83 -0.94
C LEU A 303 -6.30 20.54 0.42
N SER A 304 -7.12 21.59 0.54
CA SER A 304 -7.30 22.32 1.80
C SER A 304 -7.86 21.44 2.92
N SER A 305 -8.76 20.52 2.61
CA SER A 305 -9.37 19.60 3.59
C SER A 305 -8.42 18.50 4.08
N MET A 306 -7.33 18.24 3.35
CA MET A 306 -6.34 17.23 3.71
C MET A 306 -5.31 17.72 4.75
N CYS A 307 -5.31 19.02 5.09
CA CYS A 307 -4.29 19.59 5.97
C CYS A 307 -4.41 19.12 7.42
N ALA A 308 -3.24 19.01 8.08
CA ALA A 308 -3.17 18.76 9.53
C ALA A 308 -3.96 19.84 10.34
N PRO A 309 -4.44 19.54 11.53
CA PRO A 309 -4.12 18.36 12.34
C PRO A 309 -5.06 17.15 12.16
N SER A 310 -6.15 17.29 11.43
CA SER A 310 -7.11 16.20 11.19
C SER A 310 -6.84 15.59 9.82
N LEU A 311 -6.23 14.40 9.81
CA LEU A 311 -5.81 13.72 8.61
C LEU A 311 -6.92 12.79 8.10
N ASN A 312 -7.14 12.83 6.79
CA ASN A 312 -8.09 11.96 6.10
C ASN A 312 -7.44 10.60 5.77
N GLY A 313 -8.25 9.56 5.60
CA GLY A 313 -7.78 8.20 5.27
C GLY A 313 -6.94 8.08 3.99
N ARG A 314 -7.02 9.06 3.07
CA ARG A 314 -6.16 9.12 1.87
C ARG A 314 -4.67 9.20 2.23
N TRP A 315 -4.31 9.88 3.29
CA TRP A 315 -2.94 9.90 3.81
C TRP A 315 -2.43 8.50 4.13
N MET A 316 -3.23 7.75 4.89
CA MET A 316 -2.88 6.38 5.25
C MET A 316 -2.78 5.48 4.01
N LEU A 317 -3.71 5.63 3.09
CA LEU A 317 -3.78 4.82 1.89
C LEU A 317 -2.55 5.05 0.99
N VAL A 318 -2.13 6.32 0.81
CA VAL A 318 -0.91 6.69 0.09
C VAL A 318 0.33 6.08 0.76
N ALA A 319 0.50 6.30 2.07
CA ALA A 319 1.66 5.80 2.81
C ALA A 319 1.73 4.26 2.82
N GLN A 320 0.57 3.59 2.93
CA GLN A 320 0.47 2.14 2.86
C GLN A 320 0.86 1.60 1.48
N HIS A 321 0.41 2.25 0.38
CA HIS A 321 0.80 1.84 -0.97
C HIS A 321 2.30 2.00 -1.21
N LEU A 322 2.90 3.11 -0.80
CA LEU A 322 4.35 3.28 -0.85
C LEU A 322 5.10 2.21 -0.05
N SER A 323 4.56 1.86 1.13
CA SER A 323 5.10 0.76 1.94
C SER A 323 5.01 -0.60 1.23
N CYS A 324 3.93 -0.86 0.47
CA CYS A 324 3.81 -2.08 -0.34
C CYS A 324 4.90 -2.16 -1.42
N TRP A 325 5.13 -1.07 -2.14
CA TRP A 325 6.20 -1.00 -3.14
C TRP A 325 7.58 -1.15 -2.51
N ALA A 326 7.86 -0.40 -1.45
CA ALA A 326 9.17 -0.35 -0.81
C ALA A 326 9.57 -1.64 -0.09
N THR A 327 8.60 -2.46 0.33
CA THR A 327 8.87 -3.59 1.23
C THR A 327 8.58 -4.94 0.58
N LEU A 328 7.48 -5.07 -0.17
CA LEU A 328 7.00 -6.36 -0.65
C LEU A 328 7.09 -6.50 -2.16
N TRP A 329 6.57 -5.51 -2.92
CA TRP A 329 6.40 -5.66 -4.36
C TRP A 329 7.68 -5.38 -5.15
N ALA A 330 8.36 -4.27 -4.86
CA ALA A 330 9.55 -3.85 -5.58
C ALA A 330 10.59 -3.18 -4.66
N PRO A 331 11.15 -3.90 -3.66
CA PRO A 331 12.08 -3.31 -2.68
C PRO A 331 13.31 -2.65 -3.30
N HIS A 332 13.73 -3.12 -4.48
CA HIS A 332 14.87 -2.56 -5.21
C HIS A 332 14.59 -1.18 -5.83
N LEU A 333 13.32 -0.78 -5.93
CA LEU A 333 12.91 0.54 -6.44
C LEU A 333 12.64 1.55 -5.32
N ARG A 334 12.89 1.18 -4.06
CA ARG A 334 12.59 1.99 -2.88
C ARG A 334 13.07 3.43 -2.98
N ASP A 335 14.28 3.64 -3.43
CA ASP A 335 14.95 4.94 -3.42
C ASP A 335 14.44 5.90 -4.51
N ILE A 336 13.64 5.41 -5.45
CA ILE A 336 13.03 6.18 -6.53
C ILE A 336 11.52 6.30 -6.42
N LEU A 337 10.92 5.81 -5.33
CA LEU A 337 9.50 6.00 -5.07
C LEU A 337 9.18 7.48 -4.85
N PRO A 338 7.98 7.93 -5.25
CA PRO A 338 7.54 9.29 -4.92
C PRO A 338 7.43 9.48 -3.41
N SER A 339 7.53 10.71 -2.96
CA SER A 339 7.26 11.06 -1.57
C SER A 339 5.77 10.96 -1.24
N ILE A 340 5.43 10.91 0.06
CA ILE A 340 4.03 10.81 0.51
C ILE A 340 3.22 12.02 0.08
N ASP A 341 3.77 13.22 0.25
CA ASP A 341 3.17 14.50 -0.12
C ASP A 341 2.92 14.62 -1.63
N LEU A 342 3.90 14.26 -2.45
CA LEU A 342 3.74 14.26 -3.91
C LEU A 342 2.66 13.27 -4.36
N LEU A 343 2.71 12.03 -3.87
CA LEU A 343 1.73 11.03 -4.27
C LEU A 343 0.31 11.39 -3.79
N LEU A 344 0.17 12.03 -2.63
CA LEU A 344 -1.13 12.53 -2.16
C LEU A 344 -1.64 13.65 -3.06
N THR A 345 -0.78 14.62 -3.41
CA THR A 345 -1.14 15.70 -4.33
C THR A 345 -1.60 15.14 -5.68
N GLN A 346 -0.83 14.21 -6.25
CA GLN A 346 -1.17 13.55 -7.51
C GLN A 346 -2.49 12.76 -7.42
N LEU A 347 -2.74 12.08 -6.30
CA LEU A 347 -3.99 11.37 -6.04
C LEU A 347 -5.19 12.34 -6.08
N ILE A 348 -5.11 13.47 -5.38
CA ILE A 348 -6.20 14.45 -5.32
C ILE A 348 -6.52 15.03 -6.71
N HIS A 349 -5.50 15.34 -7.50
CA HIS A 349 -5.71 15.81 -8.88
C HIS A 349 -6.34 14.74 -9.78
N ALA A 350 -5.90 13.49 -9.64
CA ALA A 350 -6.47 12.36 -10.37
C ALA A 350 -7.95 12.11 -9.99
N GLU A 351 -8.29 12.18 -8.70
CA GLU A 351 -9.68 12.10 -8.22
C GLU A 351 -10.52 13.28 -8.71
N GLY A 352 -9.94 14.48 -8.73
CA GLY A 352 -10.59 15.69 -9.27
C GLY A 352 -11.02 15.51 -10.73
N LEU A 353 -10.19 14.87 -11.56
CA LEU A 353 -10.61 14.52 -12.92
C LEU A 353 -11.79 13.52 -12.88
N LEU A 354 -11.71 12.48 -12.07
CA LEU A 354 -12.77 11.48 -11.99
C LEU A 354 -14.11 12.07 -11.55
N SER A 355 -14.10 13.03 -10.63
CA SER A 355 -15.30 13.72 -10.15
C SER A 355 -16.06 14.47 -11.26
N THR A 356 -15.37 14.86 -12.33
CA THR A 356 -16.02 15.52 -13.49
C THR A 356 -16.86 14.55 -14.33
N TYR A 357 -16.73 13.24 -14.11
CA TYR A 357 -17.49 12.18 -14.79
C TYR A 357 -18.52 11.52 -13.87
N ALA A 358 -18.68 12.01 -12.63
CA ALA A 358 -19.63 11.48 -11.63
C ALA A 358 -21.06 11.96 -11.87
#